data_85d9fa75b53a6b1f0c5b09d8e837fe2b
#
_entry.id   85d9fa75b53a6b1f0c5b09d8e837fe2b
#
_cell.length_a   1.000
_cell.length_b   1.000
_cell.length_c   1.000
_cell.angle_alpha   90.00
_cell.angle_beta   90.00
_cell.angle_gamma   90.00
#
_symmetry.space_group_name_H-M   'P 1'
#
loop_
_entity.id
_entity.type
_entity.pdbx_description
1 polymer ?
#
loop_
_entity_poly.entity_id
_entity_poly.type
_entity_poly.pdbx_seq_one_letter_code
_entity_poly.pdbx_strand_id
1 'polypeptide(L)'
;MIAKDSNAAISTFVNGKPTALLLDIRDKGTDYLERTVPSHVSIFYSFEAIPQQDYELLMIVSPQQYDTSIPTITYIPKVLHLGMGCRKDMQGDPTVVYEHIKDVLRDKRLYPEALADVNTIDLKKCEPVLTLLAYGVMECPFHTYTSEELKDIPVPNPSEKVLEVTESSSVSEASAIYAAHGGPLLVEKQKADLGKGNEYTF
;
A
#
# COMPACT_ATOMS: atom_id res chain seq x y z
N MET A 1 -11.25 -6.83 6.80
CA MET A 1 -11.51 -8.09 6.09
C MET A 1 -12.60 -7.83 5.06
N ILE A 2 -12.31 -8.09 3.80
CA ILE A 2 -13.29 -7.99 2.71
C ILE A 2 -13.67 -9.41 2.31
N ALA A 3 -14.95 -9.74 2.34
CA ALA A 3 -15.44 -11.02 1.87
C ALA A 3 -16.67 -10.80 0.99
N LYS A 4 -16.62 -11.39 -0.20
CA LYS A 4 -17.77 -11.49 -1.09
C LYS A 4 -18.56 -12.73 -0.63
N ASP A 5 -19.74 -12.54 -0.04
CA ASP A 5 -20.53 -13.60 0.58
C ASP A 5 -19.81 -14.31 1.76
N SER A 6 -19.54 -13.55 2.81
CA SER A 6 -18.80 -14.01 3.99
C SER A 6 -19.42 -15.24 4.68
N ASN A 7 -20.75 -15.38 4.68
CA ASN A 7 -21.42 -16.50 5.35
C ASN A 7 -21.18 -17.83 4.63
N ALA A 8 -21.26 -17.84 3.29
CA ALA A 8 -20.97 -19.03 2.50
C ALA A 8 -19.50 -19.42 2.63
N ALA A 9 -18.58 -18.45 2.56
CA ALA A 9 -17.14 -18.69 2.71
C ALA A 9 -16.79 -19.24 4.11
N ILE A 10 -17.35 -18.66 5.18
CA ILE A 10 -17.18 -19.16 6.55
C ILE A 10 -17.74 -20.58 6.68
N SER A 11 -18.91 -20.86 6.12
CA SER A 11 -19.49 -22.20 6.12
C SER A 11 -18.62 -23.22 5.41
N THR A 12 -18.04 -22.85 4.25
CA THR A 12 -17.10 -23.68 3.50
C THR A 12 -15.89 -24.06 4.37
N PHE A 13 -15.31 -23.07 5.04
CA PHE A 13 -14.16 -23.27 5.92
C PHE A 13 -14.49 -24.17 7.12
N VAL A 14 -15.59 -23.88 7.85
CA VAL A 14 -16.00 -24.61 9.06
C VAL A 14 -16.36 -26.05 8.75
N ASN A 15 -16.90 -26.31 7.55
CA ASN A 15 -17.22 -27.66 7.09
C ASN A 15 -15.98 -28.46 6.60
N GLY A 16 -14.79 -27.93 6.76
CA GLY A 16 -13.54 -28.62 6.43
C GLY A 16 -13.30 -28.83 4.94
N LYS A 17 -13.89 -27.96 4.10
CA LYS A 17 -13.72 -28.03 2.65
C LYS A 17 -12.31 -27.62 2.23
N PRO A 18 -11.76 -28.16 1.12
CA PRO A 18 -10.45 -27.81 0.63
C PRO A 18 -10.29 -26.29 0.49
N THR A 19 -9.35 -25.71 1.24
CA THR A 19 -9.11 -24.27 1.32
C THR A 19 -7.66 -23.97 0.99
N ALA A 20 -7.41 -23.04 0.06
CA ALA A 20 -6.09 -22.49 -0.17
C ALA A 20 -5.93 -21.21 0.66
N LEU A 21 -4.78 -21.07 1.34
CA LEU A 21 -4.38 -19.85 2.04
C LEU A 21 -3.17 -19.24 1.32
N LEU A 22 -3.38 -18.09 0.69
CA LEU A 22 -2.30 -17.30 0.09
C LEU A 22 -1.75 -16.33 1.14
N LEU A 23 -0.48 -16.49 1.49
CA LEU A 23 0.30 -15.56 2.31
C LEU A 23 1.28 -14.79 1.42
N ASP A 24 0.77 -13.77 0.75
CA ASP A 24 1.55 -12.89 -0.11
C ASP A 24 2.44 -11.95 0.72
N ILE A 25 1.94 -11.54 1.88
CA ILE A 25 2.71 -10.83 2.91
C ILE A 25 2.97 -11.77 4.08
N ARG A 26 4.23 -11.80 4.53
CA ARG A 26 4.67 -12.60 5.66
C ARG A 26 5.25 -11.71 6.76
N ASP A 27 4.74 -11.88 7.95
CA ASP A 27 5.20 -11.23 9.16
C ASP A 27 5.05 -12.15 10.39
N LYS A 28 5.32 -11.64 11.58
CA LYS A 28 5.16 -12.41 12.82
C LYS A 28 3.72 -12.89 13.05
N GLY A 29 2.72 -12.17 12.53
CA GLY A 29 1.31 -12.55 12.62
C GLY A 29 1.00 -13.75 11.72
N THR A 30 1.53 -13.76 10.50
CA THR A 30 1.36 -14.88 9.57
C THR A 30 2.11 -16.13 9.98
N ASP A 31 3.24 -16.01 10.70
CA ASP A 31 3.97 -17.15 11.28
C ASP A 31 3.09 -18.03 12.17
N TYR A 32 2.14 -17.43 12.87
CA TYR A 32 1.18 -18.19 13.68
C TYR A 32 0.20 -18.99 12.79
N LEU A 33 -0.30 -18.37 11.74
CA LEU A 33 -1.17 -19.03 10.76
C LEU A 33 -0.48 -20.24 10.13
N GLU A 34 0.78 -20.09 9.69
CA GLU A 34 1.55 -21.17 9.08
C GLU A 34 1.67 -22.42 9.95
N ARG A 35 1.65 -22.24 11.27
CA ARG A 35 1.81 -23.35 12.24
C ARG A 35 0.50 -23.93 12.74
N THR A 36 -0.62 -23.24 12.54
CA THR A 36 -1.89 -23.57 13.19
C THR A 36 -3.05 -23.79 12.23
N VAL A 37 -2.81 -23.79 10.93
CA VAL A 37 -3.88 -24.08 9.95
C VAL A 37 -4.42 -25.50 10.12
N PRO A 38 -5.74 -25.70 9.96
CA PRO A 38 -6.34 -27.02 9.92
C PRO A 38 -5.83 -27.87 8.75
N SER A 39 -5.99 -29.19 8.84
CA SER A 39 -5.48 -30.14 7.82
C SER A 39 -6.10 -29.98 6.44
N HIS A 40 -7.26 -29.33 6.32
CA HIS A 40 -7.94 -29.06 5.05
C HIS A 40 -7.47 -27.74 4.39
N VAL A 41 -6.50 -27.03 5.00
CA VAL A 41 -5.93 -25.79 4.48
C VAL A 41 -4.53 -26.02 3.96
N SER A 42 -4.30 -25.66 2.70
CA SER A 42 -2.97 -25.66 2.07
C SER A 42 -2.45 -24.24 1.95
N ILE A 43 -1.19 -24.01 2.31
CA ILE A 43 -0.55 -22.69 2.30
C ILE A 43 0.22 -22.49 1.00
N PHE A 44 0.09 -21.32 0.42
CA PHE A 44 0.79 -20.86 -0.78
C PHE A 44 1.41 -19.48 -0.54
N TYR A 45 2.52 -19.21 -1.22
CA TYR A 45 3.26 -17.93 -1.15
C TYR A 45 3.28 -17.19 -2.50
N SER A 46 2.62 -17.74 -3.51
CA SER A 46 2.39 -17.15 -4.83
C SER A 46 1.02 -17.57 -5.31
N PHE A 47 0.27 -16.64 -5.89
CA PHE A 47 -1.06 -16.90 -6.44
C PHE A 47 -1.02 -17.90 -7.59
N GLU A 48 0.02 -17.80 -8.43
CA GLU A 48 0.23 -18.66 -9.59
C GLU A 48 0.49 -20.11 -9.22
N ALA A 49 0.95 -20.36 -8.01
CA ALA A 49 1.20 -21.71 -7.52
C ALA A 49 -0.07 -22.45 -7.05
N ILE A 50 -1.22 -21.77 -6.98
CA ILE A 50 -2.46 -22.34 -6.49
C ILE A 50 -3.18 -23.10 -7.61
N PRO A 51 -3.33 -24.45 -7.51
CA PRO A 51 -4.17 -25.22 -8.45
C PRO A 51 -5.65 -24.96 -8.14
N GLN A 52 -6.19 -23.88 -8.67
CA GLN A 52 -7.49 -23.33 -8.26
C GLN A 52 -8.65 -24.33 -8.35
N GLN A 53 -8.60 -25.29 -9.28
CA GLN A 53 -9.60 -26.34 -9.45
C GLN A 53 -9.72 -27.31 -8.27
N ASP A 54 -8.71 -27.34 -7.39
CA ASP A 54 -8.64 -28.28 -6.25
C ASP A 54 -9.22 -27.67 -4.96
N TYR A 55 -9.62 -26.41 -4.98
CA TYR A 55 -10.08 -25.67 -3.80
C TYR A 55 -11.50 -25.11 -3.96
N GLU A 56 -12.24 -25.13 -2.85
CA GLU A 56 -13.58 -24.56 -2.76
C GLU A 56 -13.59 -23.17 -2.11
N LEU A 57 -12.47 -22.78 -1.46
CA LEU A 57 -12.31 -21.49 -0.82
C LEU A 57 -10.85 -21.01 -0.99
N LEU A 58 -10.68 -19.71 -1.24
CA LEU A 58 -9.40 -19.05 -1.24
C LEU A 58 -9.38 -17.95 -0.15
N MET A 59 -8.48 -18.11 0.81
CA MET A 59 -8.16 -17.09 1.81
C MET A 59 -6.91 -16.35 1.37
N ILE A 60 -6.94 -15.03 1.33
CA ILE A 60 -5.85 -14.19 0.81
C ILE A 60 -5.39 -13.21 1.88
N VAL A 61 -4.09 -13.15 2.16
CA VAL A 61 -3.44 -12.10 2.93
C VAL A 61 -2.54 -11.31 1.99
N SER A 62 -3.04 -10.20 1.45
CA SER A 62 -2.34 -9.44 0.41
C SER A 62 -2.83 -8.00 0.31
N PRO A 63 -1.95 -7.04 -0.06
CA PRO A 63 -2.36 -5.73 -0.53
C PRO A 63 -2.81 -5.74 -2.00
N GLN A 64 -2.63 -6.86 -2.73
CA GLN A 64 -2.99 -7.00 -4.14
C GLN A 64 -4.37 -7.60 -4.37
N GLN A 65 -4.96 -7.25 -5.51
CA GLN A 65 -6.22 -7.82 -6.01
C GLN A 65 -5.92 -8.93 -7.01
N TYR A 66 -6.49 -10.11 -6.78
CA TYR A 66 -6.37 -11.26 -7.65
C TYR A 66 -7.71 -11.61 -8.30
N ASP A 67 -7.67 -12.00 -9.59
CA ASP A 67 -8.86 -12.53 -10.28
C ASP A 67 -8.95 -14.03 -10.07
N THR A 68 -10.07 -14.48 -9.54
CA THR A 68 -10.36 -15.88 -9.31
C THR A 68 -11.86 -16.14 -9.39
N SER A 69 -12.24 -17.34 -9.80
CA SER A 69 -13.60 -17.83 -9.75
C SER A 69 -13.95 -18.52 -8.42
N ILE A 70 -12.94 -18.83 -7.59
CA ILE A 70 -13.15 -19.45 -6.29
C ILE A 70 -13.71 -18.39 -5.33
N PRO A 71 -14.70 -18.70 -4.46
CA PRO A 71 -15.09 -17.81 -3.37
C PRO A 71 -13.90 -17.38 -2.54
N THR A 72 -13.77 -16.09 -2.22
CA THR A 72 -12.60 -15.55 -1.53
C THR A 72 -12.95 -14.85 -0.22
N ILE A 73 -12.04 -14.97 0.75
CA ILE A 73 -11.96 -14.09 1.92
C ILE A 73 -10.60 -13.40 1.87
N THR A 74 -10.59 -12.07 1.75
CA THR A 74 -9.35 -11.30 1.70
C THR A 74 -9.15 -10.53 2.99
N TYR A 75 -8.00 -10.72 3.61
CA TYR A 75 -7.44 -9.85 4.65
C TYR A 75 -6.44 -8.91 4.00
N ILE A 76 -6.68 -7.61 4.14
CA ILE A 76 -5.84 -6.57 3.57
C ILE A 76 -4.94 -6.02 4.68
N PRO A 77 -3.65 -6.38 4.70
CA PRO A 77 -2.72 -5.83 5.69
C PRO A 77 -2.35 -4.38 5.33
N LYS A 78 -2.16 -3.54 6.34
CA LYS A 78 -1.65 -2.17 6.16
C LYS A 78 -0.13 -2.21 6.05
N VAL A 79 0.37 -2.33 4.82
CA VAL A 79 1.80 -2.56 4.49
C VAL A 79 2.32 -1.68 3.36
N LEU A 80 1.46 -0.84 2.79
CA LEU A 80 1.87 0.09 1.73
C LEU A 80 2.20 1.46 2.34
N HIS A 81 3.38 1.95 2.06
CA HIS A 81 3.88 3.24 2.52
C HIS A 81 3.74 4.28 1.41
N LEU A 82 2.94 5.32 1.65
CA LEU A 82 2.71 6.40 0.70
C LEU A 82 3.77 7.49 0.89
N GLY A 83 4.63 7.67 -0.10
CA GLY A 83 5.56 8.79 -0.13
C GLY A 83 4.93 9.99 -0.84
N MET A 84 5.04 11.18 -0.26
CA MET A 84 4.44 12.40 -0.79
C MET A 84 5.46 13.52 -0.95
N GLY A 85 5.38 14.24 -2.05
CA GLY A 85 6.04 15.52 -2.27
C GLY A 85 5.04 16.56 -2.75
N CYS A 86 5.23 17.83 -2.41
CA CYS A 86 4.39 18.90 -2.92
C CYS A 86 5.16 20.21 -3.03
N ARG A 87 4.62 21.15 -3.80
CA ARG A 87 5.10 22.54 -3.78
C ARG A 87 4.89 23.14 -2.39
N LYS A 88 5.77 24.05 -2.02
CA LYS A 88 5.65 24.81 -0.76
C LYS A 88 4.34 25.62 -0.75
N ASP A 89 3.68 25.65 0.42
CA ASP A 89 2.41 26.35 0.63
C ASP A 89 1.30 25.89 -0.34
N MET A 90 1.30 24.60 -0.73
CA MET A 90 0.30 24.02 -1.61
C MET A 90 -1.12 24.21 -1.05
N GLN A 91 -2.00 24.69 -1.93
CA GLN A 91 -3.42 24.87 -1.62
C GLN A 91 -4.25 23.83 -2.38
N GLY A 92 -5.31 23.36 -1.78
CA GLY A 92 -6.25 22.42 -2.42
C GLY A 92 -6.95 21.50 -1.44
N ASP A 93 -7.87 20.73 -1.97
CA ASP A 93 -8.63 19.75 -1.20
C ASP A 93 -7.85 18.43 -1.10
N PRO A 94 -7.46 17.99 0.09
CA PRO A 94 -6.77 16.71 0.29
C PRO A 94 -7.62 15.50 -0.14
N THR A 95 -8.95 15.63 -0.17
CA THR A 95 -9.84 14.58 -0.64
C THR A 95 -9.62 14.30 -2.12
N VAL A 96 -9.40 15.33 -2.94
CA VAL A 96 -9.10 15.17 -4.38
C VAL A 96 -7.76 14.46 -4.57
N VAL A 97 -6.76 14.80 -3.74
CA VAL A 97 -5.46 14.10 -3.74
C VAL A 97 -5.66 12.61 -3.43
N TYR A 98 -6.45 12.30 -2.41
CA TYR A 98 -6.70 10.91 -2.01
C TYR A 98 -7.47 10.11 -3.06
N GLU A 99 -8.48 10.71 -3.71
CA GLU A 99 -9.19 10.03 -4.82
C GLU A 99 -8.22 9.67 -5.95
N HIS A 100 -7.33 10.58 -6.34
CA HIS A 100 -6.31 10.30 -7.35
C HIS A 100 -5.36 9.16 -6.92
N ILE A 101 -4.89 9.16 -5.66
CA ILE A 101 -4.08 8.06 -5.12
C ILE A 101 -4.83 6.73 -5.21
N LYS A 102 -6.11 6.71 -4.81
CA LYS A 102 -6.95 5.49 -4.88
C LYS A 102 -7.10 4.98 -6.31
N ASP A 103 -7.31 5.87 -7.27
CA ASP A 103 -7.48 5.49 -8.67
C ASP A 103 -6.18 4.86 -9.21
N VAL A 104 -5.02 5.46 -8.95
CA VAL A 104 -3.73 4.89 -9.36
C VAL A 104 -3.48 3.53 -8.70
N LEU A 105 -3.79 3.38 -7.40
CA LEU A 105 -3.64 2.09 -6.71
C LEU A 105 -4.55 1.02 -7.33
N ARG A 106 -5.81 1.36 -7.62
CA ARG A 106 -6.76 0.44 -8.28
C ARG A 106 -6.30 0.01 -9.67
N ASP A 107 -5.77 0.96 -10.47
CA ASP A 107 -5.21 0.68 -11.79
C ASP A 107 -4.01 -0.29 -11.71
N LYS A 108 -3.27 -0.23 -10.62
CA LYS A 108 -2.18 -1.18 -10.28
C LYS A 108 -2.66 -2.43 -9.56
N ARG A 109 -3.99 -2.63 -9.42
CA ARG A 109 -4.61 -3.75 -8.73
C ARG A 109 -4.20 -3.86 -7.26
N LEU A 110 -3.95 -2.72 -6.62
CA LEU A 110 -3.67 -2.61 -5.19
C LEU A 110 -4.91 -2.12 -4.44
N TYR A 111 -5.07 -2.60 -3.21
CA TYR A 111 -6.12 -2.10 -2.32
C TYR A 111 -5.69 -0.78 -1.66
N PRO A 112 -6.43 0.33 -1.82
CA PRO A 112 -6.16 1.57 -1.09
C PRO A 112 -6.16 1.40 0.43
N GLU A 113 -6.95 0.45 0.92
CA GLU A 113 -7.05 0.09 2.34
C GLU A 113 -5.74 -0.49 2.92
N ALA A 114 -4.82 -0.92 2.04
CA ALA A 114 -3.50 -1.40 2.43
C ALA A 114 -2.51 -0.27 2.78
N LEU A 115 -2.88 1.01 2.54
CA LEU A 115 -2.05 2.15 2.93
C LEU A 115 -1.92 2.21 4.45
N ALA A 116 -0.68 2.23 4.93
CA ALA A 116 -0.33 2.24 6.34
C ALA A 116 -0.15 3.66 6.87
N ASP A 117 0.51 4.52 6.10
CA ASP A 117 0.95 5.85 6.50
C ASP A 117 1.22 6.77 5.31
N VAL A 118 1.48 8.05 5.63
CA VAL A 118 1.96 9.06 4.68
C VAL A 118 3.37 9.49 5.10
N ASN A 119 4.29 9.55 4.16
CA ASN A 119 5.71 9.80 4.36
C ASN A 119 6.22 10.95 3.50
N THR A 120 7.05 11.82 4.05
CA THR A 120 7.62 12.96 3.32
C THR A 120 8.94 13.41 3.97
N ILE A 121 9.54 14.47 3.41
CA ILE A 121 10.69 15.13 4.01
C ILE A 121 10.25 16.11 5.13
N ASP A 122 11.10 16.33 6.13
CA ASP A 122 10.82 17.19 7.30
C ASP A 122 10.54 18.66 6.93
N LEU A 123 11.08 19.14 5.80
CA LEU A 123 10.76 20.44 5.22
C LEU A 123 9.25 20.61 4.91
N LYS A 124 8.52 19.49 4.80
CA LYS A 124 7.08 19.43 4.49
C LYS A 124 6.19 19.08 5.68
N LYS A 125 6.75 18.98 6.87
CA LYS A 125 6.02 18.61 8.10
C LYS A 125 4.83 19.51 8.45
N CYS A 126 4.86 20.77 8.02
CA CYS A 126 3.82 21.76 8.29
C CYS A 126 2.95 22.09 7.06
N GLU A 127 3.06 21.33 5.96
CA GLU A 127 2.21 21.54 4.78
C GLU A 127 0.77 21.11 5.08
N PRO A 128 -0.21 22.04 5.08
CA PRO A 128 -1.57 21.74 5.56
C PRO A 128 -2.26 20.64 4.76
N VAL A 129 -2.07 20.60 3.43
CA VAL A 129 -2.70 19.58 2.58
C VAL A 129 -2.20 18.19 2.91
N LEU A 130 -0.89 18.00 3.18
CA LEU A 130 -0.33 16.69 3.54
C LEU A 130 -0.77 16.24 4.94
N THR A 131 -0.80 17.20 5.89
CA THR A 131 -1.25 16.92 7.26
C THR A 131 -2.73 16.53 7.31
N LEU A 132 -3.58 17.27 6.56
CA LEU A 132 -5.00 16.98 6.45
C LEU A 132 -5.25 15.69 5.66
N LEU A 133 -4.45 15.38 4.64
CA LEU A 133 -4.51 14.11 3.93
C LEU A 133 -4.29 12.95 4.89
N ALA A 134 -3.20 12.99 5.67
CA ALA A 134 -2.87 11.91 6.59
C ALA A 134 -3.87 11.79 7.74
N TYR A 135 -4.06 12.86 8.51
CA TYR A 135 -4.85 12.79 9.75
C TYR A 135 -6.35 12.97 9.56
N GLY A 136 -6.78 13.76 8.55
CA GLY A 136 -8.18 14.10 8.33
C GLY A 136 -8.89 13.21 7.31
N VAL A 137 -8.18 12.73 6.29
CA VAL A 137 -8.79 11.95 5.19
C VAL A 137 -8.47 10.48 5.29
N MET A 138 -7.19 10.13 5.50
CA MET A 138 -6.73 8.73 5.57
C MET A 138 -6.75 8.16 6.98
N GLU A 139 -6.84 9.00 8.01
CA GLU A 139 -6.79 8.62 9.43
C GLU A 139 -5.60 7.71 9.74
N CYS A 140 -4.41 8.08 9.26
CA CYS A 140 -3.19 7.30 9.38
C CYS A 140 -2.01 8.14 9.90
N PRO A 141 -0.91 7.51 10.36
CA PRO A 141 0.31 8.18 10.75
C PRO A 141 0.89 9.05 9.62
N PHE A 142 1.51 10.16 10.01
CA PHE A 142 2.27 11.05 9.13
C PHE A 142 3.73 11.09 9.63
N HIS A 143 4.64 10.60 8.82
CA HIS A 143 6.07 10.52 9.13
C HIS A 143 6.87 11.49 8.27
N THR A 144 7.89 12.07 8.89
CA THR A 144 8.81 12.97 8.17
C THR A 144 10.24 12.56 8.45
N TYR A 145 11.07 12.63 7.42
CA TYR A 145 12.47 12.23 7.42
C TYR A 145 13.36 13.40 7.05
N THR A 146 14.57 13.43 7.55
CA THR A 146 15.56 14.46 7.21
C THR A 146 16.13 14.25 5.80
N SER A 147 16.70 15.31 5.22
CA SER A 147 17.46 15.20 3.96
C SER A 147 18.56 14.14 4.05
N GLU A 148 19.24 14.07 5.20
CA GLU A 148 20.34 13.12 5.44
C GLU A 148 19.87 11.66 5.38
N GLU A 149 18.65 11.35 5.89
CA GLU A 149 18.07 10.01 5.83
C GLU A 149 17.63 9.60 4.41
N LEU A 150 17.28 10.58 3.58
CA LEU A 150 16.72 10.32 2.25
C LEU A 150 17.73 10.45 1.10
N LYS A 151 18.88 11.12 1.29
CA LYS A 151 19.81 11.48 0.20
C LYS A 151 20.40 10.30 -0.56
N ASP A 152 20.67 9.19 0.15
CA ASP A 152 21.34 8.02 -0.41
C ASP A 152 20.33 6.91 -0.86
N ILE A 153 19.03 7.17 -0.76
CA ILE A 153 18.00 6.23 -1.21
C ILE A 153 17.96 6.22 -2.75
N PRO A 154 18.22 5.06 -3.39
CA PRO A 154 18.14 4.96 -4.83
C PRO A 154 16.69 5.06 -5.30
N VAL A 155 16.43 5.96 -6.23
CA VAL A 155 15.09 6.21 -6.78
C VAL A 155 15.09 6.09 -8.30
N PRO A 156 14.04 5.51 -8.91
CA PRO A 156 13.97 5.35 -10.37
C PRO A 156 13.74 6.68 -11.10
N ASN A 157 13.06 7.66 -10.46
CA ASN A 157 12.68 8.92 -11.10
C ASN A 157 13.28 10.15 -10.40
N PRO A 158 14.60 10.36 -10.49
CA PRO A 158 15.27 11.50 -9.87
C PRO A 158 14.80 12.84 -10.48
N SER A 159 14.91 13.91 -9.70
CA SER A 159 14.58 15.28 -10.12
C SER A 159 15.70 16.24 -9.71
N GLU A 160 16.41 16.79 -10.67
CA GLU A 160 17.49 17.77 -10.43
C GLU A 160 17.01 18.96 -9.60
N LYS A 161 15.82 19.48 -9.91
CA LYS A 161 15.23 20.62 -9.21
C LYS A 161 14.91 20.33 -7.73
N VAL A 162 14.55 19.08 -7.42
CA VAL A 162 14.30 18.65 -6.04
C VAL A 162 15.63 18.43 -5.31
N LEU A 163 16.62 17.88 -5.99
CA LEU A 163 17.95 17.67 -5.45
C LEU A 163 18.61 18.97 -4.96
N GLU A 164 18.50 20.07 -5.72
CA GLU A 164 19.04 21.38 -5.35
C GLU A 164 18.45 21.96 -4.06
N VAL A 165 17.20 21.61 -3.75
CA VAL A 165 16.44 22.19 -2.60
C VAL A 165 16.46 21.27 -1.38
N THR A 166 16.43 19.95 -1.60
CA THR A 166 16.18 18.96 -0.53
C THR A 166 17.35 18.00 -0.32
N GLU A 167 18.41 18.09 -1.14
CA GLU A 167 19.52 17.12 -1.18
C GLU A 167 19.06 15.66 -1.43
N SER A 168 17.79 15.46 -1.74
CA SER A 168 17.21 14.17 -2.11
C SER A 168 16.77 14.19 -3.57
N SER A 169 17.05 13.14 -4.32
CA SER A 169 16.73 13.05 -5.74
C SER A 169 15.23 12.91 -6.05
N SER A 170 14.43 12.42 -5.12
CA SER A 170 12.96 12.36 -5.22
C SER A 170 12.35 12.16 -3.83
N VAL A 171 11.70 13.19 -3.29
CA VAL A 171 11.13 13.12 -1.93
C VAL A 171 10.07 12.01 -1.81
N SER A 172 9.13 11.92 -2.76
CA SER A 172 8.06 10.92 -2.68
C SER A 172 8.59 9.49 -2.73
N GLU A 173 9.40 9.15 -3.73
CA GLU A 173 9.95 7.78 -3.85
C GLU A 173 10.91 7.45 -2.70
N ALA A 174 11.83 8.37 -2.36
CA ALA A 174 12.80 8.14 -1.30
C ALA A 174 12.12 7.92 0.06
N SER A 175 11.11 8.74 0.41
CA SER A 175 10.40 8.57 1.68
C SER A 175 9.56 7.29 1.74
N ALA A 176 8.95 6.87 0.62
CA ALA A 176 8.23 5.59 0.55
C ALA A 176 9.18 4.40 0.74
N ILE A 177 10.31 4.38 0.01
CA ILE A 177 11.31 3.31 0.09
C ILE A 177 11.94 3.25 1.49
N TYR A 178 12.23 4.41 2.09
CA TYR A 178 12.78 4.49 3.44
C TYR A 178 11.79 3.94 4.48
N ALA A 179 10.53 4.35 4.41
CA ALA A 179 9.47 3.85 5.29
C ALA A 179 9.26 2.33 5.15
N ALA A 180 9.38 1.81 3.93
CA ALA A 180 9.29 0.39 3.63
C ALA A 180 10.59 -0.40 3.95
N HIS A 181 11.57 0.20 4.64
CA HIS A 181 12.85 -0.41 4.96
C HIS A 181 13.57 -1.02 3.75
N GLY A 182 13.51 -0.35 2.61
CA GLY A 182 14.09 -0.79 1.35
C GLY A 182 13.22 -1.77 0.56
N GLY A 183 11.94 -1.86 0.89
CA GLY A 183 10.96 -2.64 0.12
C GLY A 183 10.81 -2.13 -1.32
N PRO A 184 10.26 -2.96 -2.23
CA PRO A 184 10.11 -2.58 -3.64
C PRO A 184 9.10 -1.44 -3.82
N LEU A 185 9.39 -0.56 -4.78
CA LEU A 185 8.47 0.49 -5.21
C LEU A 185 7.42 -0.12 -6.14
N LEU A 186 6.18 -0.26 -5.67
CA LEU A 186 5.08 -0.87 -6.43
C LEU A 186 4.44 0.11 -7.42
N VAL A 187 4.46 1.39 -7.10
CA VAL A 187 3.98 2.48 -7.93
C VAL A 187 5.10 3.51 -8.04
N GLU A 188 5.57 3.75 -9.26
CA GLU A 188 6.53 4.81 -9.52
C GLU A 188 5.87 6.19 -9.40
N LYS A 189 6.69 7.20 -9.15
CA LYS A 189 6.26 8.58 -8.94
C LYS A 189 5.21 9.06 -9.94
N GLN A 190 4.07 9.44 -9.42
CA GLN A 190 3.01 10.14 -10.13
C GLN A 190 3.14 11.65 -9.88
N LYS A 191 2.77 12.46 -10.89
CA LYS A 191 2.76 13.91 -10.79
C LYS A 191 1.39 14.43 -11.16
N ALA A 192 0.87 15.36 -10.35
CA ALA A 192 -0.40 16.02 -10.62
C ALA A 192 -0.41 17.47 -10.13
N ASP A 193 -1.41 18.23 -10.56
CA ASP A 193 -1.63 19.62 -10.17
C ASP A 193 -3.12 19.81 -9.85
N LEU A 194 -3.41 20.32 -8.67
CA LEU A 194 -4.78 20.72 -8.26
C LEU A 194 -5.23 22.03 -8.91
N GLY A 195 -4.46 22.57 -9.83
CA GLY A 195 -4.68 23.83 -10.51
C GLY A 195 -3.87 24.97 -9.89
N LYS A 196 -3.62 26.01 -10.71
CA LYS A 196 -2.85 27.21 -10.34
C LYS A 196 -1.42 26.92 -9.84
N GLY A 197 -0.81 25.82 -10.29
CA GLY A 197 0.53 25.42 -9.90
C GLY A 197 0.63 24.80 -8.50
N ASN A 198 -0.46 24.19 -8.01
CA ASN A 198 -0.47 23.37 -6.78
C ASN A 198 -0.05 21.93 -7.12
N GLU A 199 1.22 21.80 -7.51
CA GLU A 199 1.81 20.54 -7.91
C GLU A 199 2.10 19.63 -6.70
N TYR A 200 1.83 18.33 -6.87
CA TYR A 200 2.20 17.28 -5.93
C TYR A 200 2.68 16.02 -6.63
N THR A 201 3.39 15.19 -5.88
CA THR A 201 3.87 13.87 -6.31
C THR A 201 3.57 12.83 -5.24
N PHE A 202 3.36 11.62 -5.65
CA PHE A 202 3.26 10.45 -4.77
C PHE A 202 3.80 9.20 -5.42
#